data_88d089f93e7da2106fa3d79ebf651981
#
_entry.id   88d089f93e7da2106fa3d79ebf651981
#
_cell.length_a   1.000
_cell.length_b   1.000
_cell.length_c   1.000
_cell.angle_alpha   90.00
_cell.angle_beta   90.00
_cell.angle_gamma   90.00
#
_symmetry.space_group_name_H-M   'P 1'
#
loop_
_entity.id
_entity.type
_entity.pdbx_description
1 polymer ?
#
loop_
_entity_poly.entity_id
_entity_poly.type
_entity_poly.pdbx_seq_one_letter_code
_entity_poly.pdbx_strand_id
1 'polypeptide(L)' 'MDERDEIVQLRAFCQDIGAHVREVQDGASFTAMLWEDADSVSERDAAEIQRKIKQKTAEYPGFVCYCFDAFSTLIYRV' A
#
# COMPACT_ATOMS: atom_id res chain seq x y z
N MET A 1 16.92 11.48 -1.60
CA MET A 1 16.82 10.02 -1.55
C MET A 1 16.31 9.52 -2.89
N ASP A 2 16.82 8.39 -3.38
CA ASP A 2 16.43 7.82 -4.66
C ASP A 2 14.99 7.31 -4.59
N GLU A 3 14.25 7.44 -5.70
CA GLU A 3 12.88 6.90 -5.81
C GLU A 3 12.78 5.43 -5.44
N ARG A 4 13.80 4.67 -5.81
CA ARG A 4 13.88 3.26 -5.51
C ARG A 4 13.83 3.00 -4.01
N ASP A 5 14.53 3.82 -3.26
CA ASP A 5 14.56 3.71 -1.80
C ASP A 5 13.20 4.01 -1.20
N GLU A 6 12.50 5.00 -1.76
CA GLU A 6 11.17 5.35 -1.28
C GLU A 6 10.16 4.23 -1.53
N ILE A 7 10.22 3.60 -2.70
CA ILE A 7 9.35 2.46 -3.02
C ILE A 7 9.63 1.30 -2.07
N VAL A 8 10.90 1.02 -1.80
CA VAL A 8 11.29 -0.06 -0.89
C VAL A 8 10.76 0.23 0.52
N GLN A 9 10.87 1.46 0.97
CA GLN A 9 10.38 1.86 2.29
C GLN A 9 8.87 1.73 2.40
N LEU A 10 8.15 2.17 1.38
CA LEU A 10 6.69 2.06 1.35
C LEU A 10 6.24 0.60 1.35
N ARG A 11 6.90 -0.23 0.56
CA ARG A 11 6.59 -1.66 0.53
C ARG A 11 6.82 -2.30 1.89
N ALA A 12 7.96 -2.03 2.50
CA ALA A 12 8.28 -2.59 3.81
C ALA A 12 7.25 -2.17 4.85
N PHE A 13 6.82 -0.92 4.83
CA PHE A 13 5.79 -0.44 5.73
C PHE A 13 4.47 -1.19 5.52
N CYS A 14 4.04 -1.36 4.27
CA CYS A 14 2.81 -2.08 3.98
C CYS A 14 2.87 -3.53 4.46
N GLN A 15 4.00 -4.19 4.26
CA GLN A 15 4.18 -5.56 4.73
C GLN A 15 4.16 -5.65 6.25
N ASP A 16 4.77 -4.69 6.92
CA ASP A 16 4.85 -4.67 8.38
C ASP A 16 3.48 -4.54 9.04
N ILE A 17 2.55 -3.85 8.39
CA ILE A 17 1.20 -3.69 8.95
C ILE A 17 0.23 -4.77 8.47
N GLY A 18 0.75 -5.79 7.80
CA GLY A 18 -0.05 -6.95 7.41
C GLY A 18 -0.62 -6.91 6.01
N ALA A 19 -0.26 -5.94 5.20
CA ALA A 19 -0.72 -5.89 3.81
C ALA A 19 0.11 -6.85 2.96
N HIS A 20 -0.57 -7.54 2.05
CA HIS A 20 0.11 -8.38 1.08
C HIS A 20 0.46 -7.51 -0.14
N VAL A 21 1.75 -7.35 -0.40
CA VAL A 21 2.23 -6.42 -1.40
C VAL A 21 2.68 -7.13 -2.67
N ARG A 22 2.24 -6.62 -3.82
CA ARG A 22 2.64 -7.12 -5.13
C ARG A 22 3.11 -5.95 -5.99
N GLU A 23 4.27 -6.11 -6.62
CA GLU A 23 4.77 -5.10 -7.55
C GLU A 23 3.95 -5.05 -8.83
N VAL A 24 3.77 -3.84 -9.33
CA VAL A 24 3.16 -3.61 -10.62
C VAL A 24 4.26 -3.45 -11.67
N GLN A 25 3.91 -3.67 -12.91
CA GLN A 25 4.79 -3.88 -14.03
C GLN A 25 5.86 -2.80 -14.27
N ASP A 26 5.58 -1.56 -13.95
CA ASP A 26 6.54 -0.48 -14.21
C ASP A 26 7.52 -0.23 -13.06
N GLY A 27 7.42 -0.99 -11.99
CA GLY A 27 8.31 -0.86 -10.84
C GLY A 27 8.14 0.41 -10.02
N ALA A 28 7.38 1.38 -10.53
CA ALA A 28 7.15 2.64 -9.84
C ALA A 28 5.87 2.62 -9.00
N SER A 29 5.05 1.59 -9.17
CA SER A 29 3.82 1.44 -8.42
C SER A 29 3.63 0.00 -7.98
N PHE A 30 2.83 -0.20 -6.95
CA PHE A 30 2.54 -1.53 -6.45
C PHE A 30 1.15 -1.55 -5.81
N THR A 31 0.55 -2.73 -5.79
CA THR A 31 -0.74 -2.93 -5.16
C THR A 31 -0.53 -3.53 -3.78
N ALA A 32 -1.01 -2.85 -2.77
CA ALA A 32 -1.03 -3.37 -1.42
C ALA A 32 -2.37 -4.06 -1.20
N MET A 33 -2.33 -5.38 -1.08
CA MET A 33 -3.51 -6.17 -0.76
C MET A 33 -3.46 -6.50 0.71
N LEU A 34 -4.57 -6.28 1.42
CA LEU A 34 -4.56 -6.34 2.88
C LEU A 34 -4.50 -7.75 3.43
N TRP A 35 -4.88 -8.75 2.62
CA TRP A 35 -4.76 -10.18 3.01
C TRP A 35 -5.07 -11.04 1.78
N GLU A 36 -4.69 -12.27 1.86
CA GLU A 36 -4.95 -13.22 0.78
C GLU A 36 -6.33 -13.84 0.86
N ASP A 37 -6.88 -13.91 2.05
CA ASP A 37 -8.17 -14.52 2.32
C ASP A 37 -9.08 -13.46 2.95
N ALA A 38 -10.13 -13.08 2.23
CA ALA A 38 -11.05 -12.05 2.67
C ALA A 38 -11.76 -12.40 3.99
N ASP A 39 -11.85 -13.69 4.31
CA ASP A 39 -12.49 -14.14 5.55
C ASP A 39 -11.64 -13.88 6.78
N SER A 40 -10.35 -13.61 6.61
CA SER A 40 -9.44 -13.44 7.74
C SER A 40 -9.33 -12.02 8.24
N VAL A 41 -9.86 -11.04 7.50
CA VAL A 41 -9.77 -9.61 7.87
C VAL A 41 -11.14 -8.97 7.73
N SER A 42 -11.61 -8.30 8.78
CA SER A 42 -12.87 -7.58 8.72
C SER A 42 -12.72 -6.29 7.93
N GLU A 43 -13.83 -5.75 7.42
CA GLU A 43 -13.83 -4.47 6.71
C GLU A 43 -13.28 -3.35 7.60
N ARG A 44 -13.57 -3.42 8.89
CA ARG A 44 -13.09 -2.43 9.86
C ARG A 44 -11.58 -2.43 9.95
N ASP A 45 -10.98 -3.61 10.05
CA ASP A 45 -9.53 -3.75 10.13
C ASP A 45 -8.87 -3.36 8.81
N ALA A 46 -9.49 -3.72 7.69
CA ALA A 46 -9.01 -3.33 6.37
C ALA A 46 -9.00 -1.82 6.22
N ALA A 47 -10.06 -1.14 6.65
CA ALA A 47 -10.14 0.31 6.59
C ALA A 47 -9.03 0.97 7.41
N GLU A 48 -8.73 0.42 8.57
CA GLU A 48 -7.66 0.93 9.43
C GLU A 48 -6.29 0.78 8.76
N ILE A 49 -6.05 -0.37 8.14
CA ILE A 49 -4.80 -0.60 7.41
C ILE A 49 -4.67 0.36 6.23
N GLN A 50 -5.75 0.54 5.47
CA GLN A 50 -5.74 1.48 4.33
C GLN A 50 -5.45 2.90 4.79
N ARG A 51 -6.02 3.30 5.92
CA ARG A 51 -5.77 4.62 6.48
C ARG A 51 -4.30 4.82 6.82
N LYS A 52 -3.67 3.80 7.41
CA LYS A 52 -2.25 3.85 7.74
C LYS A 52 -1.38 3.95 6.48
N ILE A 53 -1.72 3.18 5.45
CA ILE A 53 -0.99 3.22 4.18
C ILE A 53 -1.10 4.61 3.56
N LYS A 54 -2.30 5.19 3.58
CA LYS A 54 -2.53 6.51 3.02
C LYS A 54 -1.73 7.58 3.75
N GLN A 55 -1.71 7.51 5.07
CA GLN A 55 -0.94 8.46 5.88
C GLN A 55 0.56 8.35 5.60
N LYS A 56 1.05 7.12 5.48
CA LYS A 56 2.47 6.90 5.22
C LYS A 56 2.86 7.40 3.82
N THR A 57 2.01 7.13 2.83
CA THR A 57 2.26 7.59 1.46
C THR A 57 2.35 9.10 1.37
N ALA A 58 1.56 9.80 2.18
CA ALA A 58 1.57 11.27 2.20
C ALA A 58 2.91 11.86 2.62
N GLU A 59 3.77 11.07 3.28
CA GLU A 59 5.11 11.51 3.66
C GLU A 59 6.08 11.51 2.48
N TYR A 60 5.68 10.94 1.35
CA TYR A 60 6.55 10.82 0.17
C TYR A 60 5.96 11.62 -0.98
N PRO A 61 6.44 12.86 -1.21
CA PRO A 61 5.98 13.65 -2.34
C PRO A 61 6.23 12.93 -3.66
N GLY A 62 5.24 12.97 -4.55
CA GLY A 62 5.34 12.28 -5.82
C GLY A 62 4.68 10.92 -5.84
N PHE A 63 4.22 10.43 -4.71
CA PHE A 63 3.49 9.17 -4.63
C PHE A 63 2.03 9.42 -4.25
N VAL A 64 1.14 8.62 -4.82
CA VAL A 64 -0.30 8.72 -4.58
C VAL A 64 -0.81 7.35 -4.14
N CYS A 65 -1.73 7.38 -3.18
CA CYS A 65 -2.38 6.19 -2.68
C CYS A 65 -3.83 6.20 -3.14
N TYR A 66 -4.23 5.16 -3.87
CA TYR A 66 -5.59 5.01 -4.37
C TYR A 66 -6.20 3.70 -3.86
N CYS A 67 -7.34 3.79 -3.21
CA CYS A 67 -8.04 2.61 -2.70
C CYS A 67 -9.06 2.14 -3.74
N PHE A 68 -8.83 0.94 -4.31
CA PHE A 68 -9.75 0.36 -5.30
C PHE A 68 -11.07 -0.07 -4.67
N ASP A 69 -10.95 -0.72 -3.53
CA ASP A 69 -12.11 -1.22 -2.79
C ASP A 69 -11.73 -1.30 -1.30
N ALA A 70 -12.58 -1.92 -0.49
CA ALA A 70 -12.36 -1.99 0.95
C ALA A 70 -11.07 -2.73 1.31
N PHE A 71 -10.53 -3.51 0.38
CA PHE A 71 -9.46 -4.45 0.67
C PHE A 71 -8.23 -4.28 -0.21
N SER A 72 -8.23 -3.36 -1.15
CA SER A 72 -7.11 -3.20 -2.09
C SER A 72 -6.71 -1.75 -2.25
N THR A 73 -5.42 -1.52 -2.23
CA THR A 73 -4.85 -0.19 -2.33
C THR A 73 -3.70 -0.22 -3.33
N LEU A 74 -3.68 0.76 -4.21
CA LEU A 74 -2.59 0.95 -5.17
C LEU A 74 -1.80 2.18 -4.77
N ILE A 75 -0.49 2.02 -4.67
CA ILE A 75 0.42 3.14 -4.48
C ILE A 75 1.18 3.30 -5.79
N TYR A 76 1.17 4.51 -6.32
CA TYR A 76 1.84 4.76 -7.58
C TYR A 76 2.48 6.15 -7.58
N ARG A 77 3.40 6.32 -8.51
CA ARG A 77 4.09 7.59 -8.67
C ARG A 77 3.35 8.47 -9.66
N VAL A 78 3.26 9.72 -9.32
CA VAL A 78 2.65 10.73 -10.18
C VAL A 78 3.68 11.33 -11.15
#